data_9e5c2d6baef782d01f66931bbb372cb6
#
_entry.id   9e5c2d6baef782d01f66931bbb372cb6
#
_cell.length_a   1.000
_cell.length_b   1.000
_cell.length_c   1.000
_cell.angle_alpha   90.00
_cell.angle_beta   90.00
_cell.angle_gamma   90.00
#
_symmetry.space_group_name_H-M   'P 1'
#
loop_
_entity.id
_entity.type
_entity.pdbx_description
1 polymer ?
#
loop_
_entity_poly.entity_id
_entity_poly.type
_entity_poly.pdbx_seq_one_letter_code
_entity_poly.pdbx_strand_id
1 'polypeptide(L)'
;MKKTDEFVTYSEIINQPRALEEILSRLEELPVDPTQFDQVLLTGCGSSLFLSGWIAHAWNKHLGTRALAVPSSELIFHPRSYFRPGDRALLLAFSRSGETTETSRAARIAIDDMGMKVVSVNCYPGSTLDKIGHYRLLFPEVQEKSVVMTQAFSAIAGAFLYWSKLDEVRALPPLIEESLTKNEEEIEELSTIEFEQLIFLGSGAFAHLASEAMLKVKEMTGKPTEAWQSFEFRHGPRAILRPGSLVWLFGNREDKDHLLDLISEFQDLGAEVCITGNQLPKEALNQADRSFSFDWPLQYTETEALGMLHLAQLYAFFRAVRLGKNPDKPDKLTKVVKL
;
A
#
# COMPACT_ATOMS: atom_id res chain seq x y z
N MET A 1 -9.41 26.79 12.49
CA MET A 1 -8.46 25.73 12.07
C MET A 1 -8.74 24.50 12.93
N LYS A 2 -9.05 23.36 12.32
CA LYS A 2 -9.10 22.09 13.04
C LYS A 2 -7.70 21.81 13.60
N LYS A 3 -7.60 21.25 14.80
CA LYS A 3 -6.32 20.89 15.43
C LYS A 3 -5.46 19.92 14.56
N THR A 4 -6.10 19.28 13.60
CA THR A 4 -5.52 18.40 12.57
C THR A 4 -4.64 19.12 11.56
N ASP A 5 -4.97 20.41 11.24
CA ASP A 5 -4.26 21.22 10.24
C ASP A 5 -2.80 21.55 10.65
N GLU A 6 -2.45 21.27 11.91
CA GLU A 6 -1.09 21.48 12.43
C GLU A 6 -0.12 20.35 12.01
N PHE A 7 -0.65 19.19 11.56
CA PHE A 7 0.14 18.01 11.20
C PHE A 7 0.42 17.92 9.70
N VAL A 8 1.68 17.74 9.36
CA VAL A 8 2.11 17.56 7.97
C VAL A 8 1.56 16.24 7.41
N THR A 9 1.56 15.17 8.20
CA THR A 9 1.01 13.86 7.80
C THR A 9 -0.45 13.96 7.37
N TYR A 10 -1.27 14.74 8.10
CA TYR A 10 -2.66 14.98 7.71
C TYR A 10 -2.74 15.69 6.35
N SER A 11 -1.97 16.76 6.19
CA SER A 11 -1.94 17.51 4.93
C SER A 11 -1.50 16.63 3.75
N GLU A 12 -0.54 15.73 3.95
CA GLU A 12 -0.06 14.79 2.94
C GLU A 12 -1.13 13.71 2.61
N ILE A 13 -1.91 13.26 3.59
CA ILE A 13 -3.03 12.34 3.34
C ILE A 13 -4.13 13.03 2.51
N ILE A 14 -4.53 14.24 2.89
CA ILE A 14 -5.58 14.99 2.18
C ILE A 14 -5.13 15.42 0.78
N ASN A 15 -3.84 15.63 0.57
CA ASN A 15 -3.31 16.03 -0.74
C ASN A 15 -3.21 14.88 -1.76
N GLN A 16 -3.55 13.64 -1.40
CA GLN A 16 -3.42 12.48 -2.30
C GLN A 16 -4.13 12.65 -3.65
N PRO A 17 -5.37 13.17 -3.74
CA PRO A 17 -6.03 13.39 -5.02
C PRO A 17 -5.19 14.25 -5.95
N ARG A 18 -4.72 15.40 -5.45
CA ARG A 18 -3.91 16.33 -6.21
C ARG A 18 -2.55 15.74 -6.60
N ALA A 19 -1.89 15.07 -5.67
CA ALA A 19 -0.61 14.41 -5.92
C ALA A 19 -0.71 13.35 -7.03
N LEU A 20 -1.79 12.55 -6.99
CA LEU A 20 -2.09 11.54 -8.00
C LEU A 20 -2.38 12.18 -9.36
N GLU A 21 -3.23 13.22 -9.41
CA GLU A 21 -3.56 13.95 -10.64
C GLU A 21 -2.30 14.57 -11.26
N GLU A 22 -1.45 15.21 -10.46
CA GLU A 22 -0.21 15.82 -10.93
C GLU A 22 0.73 14.80 -11.57
N ILE A 23 0.93 13.65 -10.93
CA ILE A 23 1.75 12.58 -11.49
C ILE A 23 1.13 12.05 -12.78
N LEU A 24 -0.16 11.69 -12.79
CA LEU A 24 -0.83 11.12 -13.95
C LEU A 24 -0.89 12.09 -15.16
N SER A 25 -0.86 13.39 -14.92
CA SER A 25 -0.84 14.40 -15.99
C SER A 25 0.50 14.54 -16.71
N ARG A 26 1.60 14.09 -16.07
CA ARG A 26 2.98 14.25 -16.55
C ARG A 26 3.67 12.94 -16.88
N LEU A 27 2.95 11.81 -16.76
CA LEU A 27 3.55 10.50 -17.00
C LEU A 27 4.04 10.37 -18.44
N GLU A 28 5.33 10.11 -18.57
CA GLU A 28 5.96 9.63 -19.79
C GLU A 28 5.82 8.11 -19.89
N GLU A 29 6.26 7.53 -21.01
CA GLU A 29 6.34 6.09 -21.15
C GLU A 29 7.34 5.50 -20.15
N LEU A 30 7.08 4.26 -19.73
CA LEU A 30 8.02 3.53 -18.89
C LEU A 30 9.36 3.38 -19.65
N PRO A 31 10.51 3.72 -19.04
CA PRO A 31 11.78 3.76 -19.74
C PRO A 31 12.30 2.38 -20.20
N VAL A 32 11.63 1.33 -19.82
CA VAL A 32 11.94 -0.05 -20.19
C VAL A 32 10.66 -0.88 -20.20
N ASP A 33 10.48 -1.68 -21.23
CA ASP A 33 9.35 -2.61 -21.35
C ASP A 33 9.60 -3.87 -20.49
N PRO A 34 8.84 -4.07 -19.39
CA PRO A 34 9.05 -5.21 -18.49
C PRO A 34 8.72 -6.56 -19.14
N THR A 35 7.93 -6.58 -20.22
CA THR A 35 7.54 -7.82 -20.92
C THR A 35 8.70 -8.45 -21.70
N GLN A 36 9.77 -7.69 -21.92
CA GLN A 36 10.97 -8.18 -22.61
C GLN A 36 11.92 -8.98 -21.72
N PHE A 37 11.60 -9.12 -20.43
CA PHE A 37 12.41 -9.85 -19.45
C PHE A 37 11.77 -11.16 -19.07
N ASP A 38 12.61 -12.17 -18.82
CA ASP A 38 12.17 -13.49 -18.40
C ASP A 38 11.65 -13.47 -16.95
N GLN A 39 12.17 -12.51 -16.16
CA GLN A 39 11.78 -12.25 -14.77
C GLN A 39 11.88 -10.77 -14.44
N VAL A 40 10.92 -10.27 -13.68
CA VAL A 40 10.94 -8.93 -13.10
C VAL A 40 10.91 -9.03 -11.58
N LEU A 41 11.96 -8.57 -10.92
CA LEU A 41 12.00 -8.43 -9.46
C LEU A 41 11.68 -6.99 -9.08
N LEU A 42 10.85 -6.83 -8.05
CA LEU A 42 10.54 -5.55 -7.45
C LEU A 42 10.99 -5.58 -6.00
N THR A 43 11.70 -4.58 -5.52
CA THR A 43 12.25 -4.59 -4.17
C THR A 43 12.10 -3.26 -3.47
N GLY A 44 12.01 -3.30 -2.16
CA GLY A 44 11.92 -2.17 -1.26
C GLY A 44 11.89 -2.61 0.19
N CYS A 45 11.67 -1.65 1.09
CA CYS A 45 11.54 -1.89 2.52
C CYS A 45 10.26 -1.20 3.03
N GLY A 46 9.53 -1.82 3.96
CA GLY A 46 8.30 -1.28 4.53
C GLY A 46 7.24 -1.01 3.47
N SER A 47 6.68 0.21 3.42
CA SER A 47 5.70 0.63 2.41
C SER A 47 6.19 0.41 0.98
N SER A 48 7.47 0.63 0.71
CA SER A 48 8.05 0.36 -0.61
C SER A 48 8.01 -1.12 -1.00
N LEU A 49 8.08 -2.05 -0.06
CA LEU A 49 7.91 -3.47 -0.31
C LEU A 49 6.44 -3.82 -0.59
N PHE A 50 5.50 -3.26 0.16
CA PHE A 50 4.06 -3.49 -0.09
C PHE A 50 3.62 -2.88 -1.41
N LEU A 51 4.13 -1.70 -1.76
CA LEU A 51 3.98 -1.11 -3.09
C LEU A 51 4.54 -2.03 -4.18
N SER A 52 5.73 -2.59 -3.97
CA SER A 52 6.33 -3.57 -4.89
C SER A 52 5.44 -4.79 -5.10
N GLY A 53 4.83 -5.32 -4.02
CA GLY A 53 3.88 -6.43 -4.08
C GLY A 53 2.63 -6.11 -4.88
N TRP A 54 2.08 -4.92 -4.67
CA TRP A 54 0.91 -4.44 -5.41
C TRP A 54 1.19 -4.32 -6.91
N ILE A 55 2.30 -3.69 -7.26
CA ILE A 55 2.73 -3.53 -8.66
C ILE A 55 2.99 -4.89 -9.30
N ALA A 56 3.68 -5.80 -8.60
CA ALA A 56 3.93 -7.15 -9.10
C ALA A 56 2.62 -7.90 -9.40
N HIS A 57 1.61 -7.79 -8.51
CA HIS A 57 0.28 -8.34 -8.72
C HIS A 57 -0.37 -7.79 -10.00
N ALA A 58 -0.39 -6.46 -10.16
CA ALA A 58 -0.97 -5.80 -11.34
C ALA A 58 -0.23 -6.19 -12.63
N TRP A 59 1.09 -6.23 -12.62
CA TRP A 59 1.89 -6.57 -13.79
C TRP A 59 1.72 -8.03 -14.22
N ASN A 60 1.64 -8.96 -13.27
CA ASN A 60 1.34 -10.37 -13.58
C ASN A 60 -0.03 -10.52 -14.23
N LYS A 61 -1.04 -9.82 -13.70
CA LYS A 61 -2.43 -9.92 -14.16
C LYS A 61 -2.64 -9.24 -15.52
N HIS A 62 -2.08 -8.04 -15.72
CA HIS A 62 -2.41 -7.17 -16.84
C HIS A 62 -1.35 -7.12 -17.95
N LEU A 63 -0.07 -7.34 -17.61
CA LEU A 63 1.02 -7.38 -18.59
C LEU A 63 1.52 -8.80 -18.90
N GLY A 64 1.08 -9.80 -18.13
CA GLY A 64 1.52 -11.18 -18.30
C GLY A 64 3.02 -11.37 -17.98
N THR A 65 3.60 -10.51 -17.16
CA THR A 65 4.99 -10.63 -16.70
C THR A 65 5.16 -11.72 -15.66
N ARG A 66 6.39 -12.10 -15.37
CA ARG A 66 6.74 -12.90 -14.19
C ARG A 66 7.35 -11.97 -13.13
N ALA A 67 6.51 -11.13 -12.55
CA ALA A 67 6.90 -10.15 -11.55
C ALA A 67 6.80 -10.74 -10.13
N LEU A 68 7.83 -10.49 -9.31
CA LEU A 68 7.91 -10.94 -7.92
C LEU A 68 8.44 -9.82 -7.03
N ALA A 69 7.70 -9.48 -5.98
CA ALA A 69 8.19 -8.58 -4.94
C ALA A 69 9.05 -9.35 -3.93
N VAL A 70 10.23 -8.81 -3.64
CA VAL A 70 11.22 -9.43 -2.76
C VAL A 70 11.76 -8.38 -1.80
N PRO A 71 11.81 -8.65 -0.47
CA PRO A 71 12.47 -7.74 0.47
C PRO A 71 13.91 -7.45 0.05
N SER A 72 14.36 -6.21 0.20
CA SER A 72 15.72 -5.83 -0.20
C SER A 72 16.80 -6.64 0.51
N SER A 73 16.57 -7.01 1.77
CA SER A 73 17.47 -7.88 2.54
C SER A 73 17.62 -9.30 1.95
N GLU A 74 16.55 -9.84 1.40
CA GLU A 74 16.60 -11.16 0.73
C GLU A 74 17.49 -11.13 -0.51
N LEU A 75 17.42 -10.06 -1.30
CA LEU A 75 18.32 -9.90 -2.45
C LEU A 75 19.77 -9.66 -2.05
N ILE A 76 20.02 -9.15 -0.83
CA ILE A 76 21.38 -8.98 -0.30
C ILE A 76 21.95 -10.31 0.19
N PHE A 77 21.18 -11.08 0.95
CA PHE A 77 21.69 -12.24 1.66
C PHE A 77 21.43 -13.56 0.95
N HIS A 78 20.36 -13.63 0.14
CA HIS A 78 19.91 -14.86 -0.52
C HIS A 78 19.60 -14.65 -2.03
N PRO A 79 20.45 -13.92 -2.80
CA PRO A 79 20.11 -13.52 -4.17
C PRO A 79 19.80 -14.71 -5.08
N ARG A 80 20.50 -15.85 -4.90
CA ARG A 80 20.33 -17.06 -5.72
C ARG A 80 18.98 -17.76 -5.53
N SER A 81 18.23 -17.40 -4.47
CA SER A 81 16.86 -17.91 -4.27
C SER A 81 15.86 -17.26 -5.22
N TYR A 82 16.19 -16.09 -5.75
CA TYR A 82 15.29 -15.25 -6.54
C TYR A 82 15.75 -15.03 -7.97
N PHE A 83 17.01 -15.30 -8.28
CA PHE A 83 17.60 -15.06 -9.59
C PHE A 83 18.37 -16.30 -10.08
N ARG A 84 18.17 -16.66 -11.35
CA ARG A 84 18.92 -17.73 -12.01
C ARG A 84 19.92 -17.14 -12.99
N PRO A 85 21.20 -17.57 -12.95
CA PRO A 85 22.18 -17.17 -13.96
C PRO A 85 21.69 -17.52 -15.37
N GLY A 86 21.74 -16.55 -16.28
CA GLY A 86 21.29 -16.70 -17.65
C GLY A 86 19.90 -16.13 -17.95
N ASP A 87 19.06 -15.87 -16.93
CA ASP A 87 17.79 -15.18 -17.13
C ASP A 87 18.04 -13.70 -17.47
N ARG A 88 17.26 -13.17 -18.42
CA ARG A 88 17.18 -11.73 -18.63
C ARG A 88 16.26 -11.16 -17.56
N ALA A 89 16.85 -10.60 -16.51
CA ALA A 89 16.09 -10.11 -15.37
C ALA A 89 16.17 -8.58 -15.25
N LEU A 90 15.03 -8.00 -14.83
CA LEU A 90 14.88 -6.59 -14.51
C LEU A 90 14.64 -6.45 -13.01
N LEU A 91 15.33 -5.51 -12.35
CA LEU A 91 15.03 -5.12 -10.98
C LEU A 91 14.44 -3.71 -10.96
N LEU A 92 13.28 -3.54 -10.34
CA LEU A 92 12.77 -2.24 -9.91
C LEU A 92 13.05 -2.07 -8.42
N ALA A 93 13.83 -1.05 -8.08
CA ALA A 93 14.23 -0.76 -6.70
C ALA A 93 13.51 0.49 -6.19
N PHE A 94 12.64 0.33 -5.20
CA PHE A 94 11.77 1.37 -4.65
C PHE A 94 12.31 1.88 -3.32
N SER A 95 12.55 3.18 -3.24
CA SER A 95 12.84 3.87 -2.00
C SER A 95 12.37 5.32 -2.09
N ARG A 96 11.35 5.72 -1.32
CA ARG A 96 10.85 7.10 -1.34
C ARG A 96 11.98 8.12 -1.20
N SER A 97 12.86 7.94 -0.20
CA SER A 97 13.99 8.82 0.05
C SER A 97 15.16 8.63 -0.93
N GLY A 98 15.24 7.46 -1.57
CA GLY A 98 16.42 7.04 -2.33
C GLY A 98 17.67 6.77 -1.49
N GLU A 99 17.56 6.79 -0.14
CA GLU A 99 18.68 6.67 0.81
C GLU A 99 18.60 5.40 1.69
N THR A 100 17.62 4.53 1.49
CA THR A 100 17.51 3.25 2.20
C THR A 100 18.69 2.38 1.84
N THR A 101 19.52 2.04 2.83
CA THR A 101 20.78 1.32 2.62
C THR A 101 20.56 -0.06 2.01
N GLU A 102 19.56 -0.80 2.50
CA GLU A 102 19.23 -2.14 1.99
C GLU A 102 18.84 -2.10 0.52
N THR A 103 17.96 -1.17 0.13
CA THR A 103 17.49 -1.05 -1.26
C THR A 103 18.63 -0.68 -2.20
N SER A 104 19.47 0.29 -1.80
CA SER A 104 20.63 0.70 -2.59
C SER A 104 21.68 -0.41 -2.72
N ARG A 105 21.89 -1.20 -1.66
CA ARG A 105 22.80 -2.36 -1.67
C ARG A 105 22.26 -3.49 -2.54
N ALA A 106 20.97 -3.80 -2.44
CA ALA A 106 20.32 -4.80 -3.30
C ALA A 106 20.45 -4.42 -4.79
N ALA A 107 20.23 -3.13 -5.12
CA ALA A 107 20.38 -2.62 -6.48
C ALA A 107 21.84 -2.79 -7.00
N ARG A 108 22.85 -2.52 -6.18
CA ARG A 108 24.26 -2.74 -6.56
C ARG A 108 24.57 -4.22 -6.80
N ILE A 109 24.17 -5.12 -5.90
CA ILE A 109 24.33 -6.56 -6.07
C ILE A 109 23.65 -7.06 -7.35
N ALA A 110 22.44 -6.56 -7.64
CA ALA A 110 21.74 -6.89 -8.88
C ALA A 110 22.53 -6.50 -10.14
N ILE A 111 23.23 -5.37 -10.11
CA ILE A 111 24.06 -4.90 -11.22
C ILE A 111 25.37 -5.67 -11.28
N ASP A 112 26.14 -5.64 -10.18
CA ASP A 112 27.54 -6.04 -10.14
C ASP A 112 27.70 -7.56 -10.16
N ASP A 113 26.85 -8.28 -9.41
CA ASP A 113 26.98 -9.72 -9.20
C ASP A 113 26.00 -10.55 -10.07
N MET A 114 24.86 -9.94 -10.48
CA MET A 114 23.81 -10.64 -11.20
C MET A 114 23.64 -10.19 -12.65
N GLY A 115 24.25 -9.07 -13.05
CA GLY A 115 24.16 -8.53 -14.42
C GLY A 115 22.77 -8.04 -14.82
N MET A 116 21.90 -7.72 -13.84
CA MET A 116 20.55 -7.27 -14.08
C MET A 116 20.50 -5.82 -14.57
N LYS A 117 19.47 -5.48 -15.34
CA LYS A 117 19.08 -4.08 -15.52
C LYS A 117 18.31 -3.61 -14.28
N VAL A 118 18.57 -2.37 -13.86
CA VAL A 118 17.95 -1.78 -12.67
C VAL A 118 17.25 -0.48 -13.01
N VAL A 119 16.00 -0.37 -12.60
CA VAL A 119 15.20 0.88 -12.54
C VAL A 119 15.20 1.37 -11.11
N SER A 120 15.72 2.56 -10.85
CA SER A 120 15.57 3.23 -9.57
C SER A 120 14.25 4.01 -9.53
N VAL A 121 13.47 3.84 -8.45
CA VAL A 121 12.19 4.53 -8.24
C VAL A 121 12.26 5.29 -6.92
N ASN A 122 12.25 6.63 -6.99
CA ASN A 122 12.37 7.47 -5.81
C ASN A 122 11.81 8.88 -6.02
N CYS A 123 11.71 9.67 -4.92
CA CYS A 123 11.21 11.04 -4.98
C CYS A 123 12.30 12.12 -4.87
N TYR A 124 13.58 11.75 -4.67
CA TYR A 124 14.64 12.71 -4.41
C TYR A 124 15.74 12.63 -5.46
N PRO A 125 15.79 13.59 -6.40
CA PRO A 125 16.87 13.67 -7.39
C PRO A 125 18.24 13.73 -6.73
N GLY A 126 19.20 13.00 -7.29
CA GLY A 126 20.57 12.96 -6.79
C GLY A 126 20.79 12.10 -5.53
N SER A 127 19.76 11.38 -5.08
CA SER A 127 19.89 10.41 -3.99
C SER A 127 20.82 9.24 -4.36
N THR A 128 21.18 8.44 -3.35
CA THR A 128 22.06 7.28 -3.55
C THR A 128 21.48 6.31 -4.57
N LEU A 129 20.20 5.97 -4.45
CA LEU A 129 19.53 5.04 -5.36
C LEU A 129 19.37 5.64 -6.77
N ASP A 130 19.09 6.94 -6.87
CA ASP A 130 18.98 7.66 -8.15
C ASP A 130 20.27 7.55 -9.01
N LYS A 131 21.42 7.49 -8.37
CA LYS A 131 22.74 7.38 -9.05
C LYS A 131 23.10 5.95 -9.45
N ILE A 132 22.39 4.93 -8.93
CA ILE A 132 22.72 3.52 -9.16
C ILE A 132 21.97 2.96 -10.39
N GLY A 133 20.70 3.31 -10.60
CA GLY A 133 19.85 2.73 -11.63
C GLY A 133 20.34 2.98 -13.06
N HIS A 134 20.22 1.99 -13.93
CA HIS A 134 20.37 2.16 -15.38
C HIS A 134 19.28 3.06 -15.96
N TYR A 135 18.08 2.95 -15.39
CA TYR A 135 16.92 3.77 -15.68
C TYR A 135 16.43 4.42 -14.38
N ARG A 136 15.84 5.59 -14.51
CA ARG A 136 15.39 6.39 -13.36
C ARG A 136 13.94 6.79 -13.51
N LEU A 137 13.14 6.54 -12.49
CA LEU A 137 11.79 7.03 -12.32
C LEU A 137 11.76 7.94 -11.09
N LEU A 138 11.69 9.24 -11.35
CA LEU A 138 11.73 10.27 -10.33
C LEU A 138 10.35 10.90 -10.17
N PHE A 139 9.91 11.03 -8.93
CA PHE A 139 8.64 11.61 -8.53
C PHE A 139 8.86 12.77 -7.54
N PRO A 140 9.57 13.86 -7.93
CA PRO A 140 9.91 14.95 -7.02
C PRO A 140 8.70 15.74 -6.53
N GLU A 141 7.58 15.66 -7.22
CA GLU A 141 6.31 16.33 -6.90
C GLU A 141 5.69 15.78 -5.60
N VAL A 142 5.99 14.52 -5.27
CA VAL A 142 5.41 13.85 -4.11
C VAL A 142 6.41 13.59 -2.99
N GLN A 143 7.37 14.50 -2.84
CA GLN A 143 8.24 14.52 -1.67
C GLN A 143 7.43 14.78 -0.41
N GLU A 144 7.70 14.01 0.63
CA GLU A 144 7.02 14.10 1.92
C GLU A 144 7.96 14.62 3.00
N LYS A 145 7.39 15.41 3.93
CA LYS A 145 8.09 15.89 5.13
C LYS A 145 7.92 14.92 6.29
N SER A 146 6.76 14.24 6.37
CA SER A 146 6.49 13.24 7.40
C SER A 146 7.45 12.04 7.30
N VAL A 147 7.59 11.31 8.43
CA VAL A 147 8.35 10.06 8.46
C VAL A 147 7.61 8.96 7.70
N VAL A 148 6.31 8.86 7.90
CA VAL A 148 5.46 7.85 7.24
C VAL A 148 5.23 8.18 5.78
N MET A 149 5.06 7.14 4.95
CA MET A 149 4.78 7.28 3.53
C MET A 149 3.26 7.26 3.30
N THR A 150 2.72 8.30 2.66
CA THR A 150 1.28 8.47 2.41
C THR A 150 0.99 8.82 0.95
N GLN A 151 1.01 10.10 0.57
CA GLN A 151 0.74 10.54 -0.82
C GLN A 151 1.74 9.98 -1.82
N ALA A 152 3.01 9.80 -1.43
CA ALA A 152 4.02 9.23 -2.31
C ALA A 152 3.69 7.77 -2.67
N PHE A 153 3.15 6.99 -1.73
CA PHE A 153 2.68 5.63 -2.03
C PHE A 153 1.59 5.66 -3.09
N SER A 154 0.52 6.45 -2.86
CA SER A 154 -0.64 6.50 -3.75
C SER A 154 -0.29 7.01 -5.14
N ALA A 155 0.54 8.05 -5.23
CA ALA A 155 0.94 8.63 -6.51
C ALA A 155 1.83 7.68 -7.32
N ILE A 156 2.81 7.04 -6.69
CA ILE A 156 3.68 6.06 -7.36
C ILE A 156 2.86 4.83 -7.76
N ALA A 157 1.98 4.31 -6.88
CA ALA A 157 1.08 3.20 -7.21
C ALA A 157 0.22 3.55 -8.43
N GLY A 158 -0.37 4.74 -8.45
CA GLY A 158 -1.17 5.21 -9.58
C GLY A 158 -0.41 5.26 -10.90
N ALA A 159 0.84 5.74 -10.89
CA ALA A 159 1.71 5.73 -12.06
C ALA A 159 1.93 4.30 -12.60
N PHE A 160 2.23 3.36 -11.70
CA PHE A 160 2.46 1.96 -12.09
C PHE A 160 1.18 1.25 -12.53
N LEU A 161 0.01 1.58 -11.96
CA LEU A 161 -1.28 1.07 -12.46
C LEU A 161 -1.56 1.60 -13.88
N TYR A 162 -1.29 2.87 -14.14
CA TYR A 162 -1.39 3.42 -15.50
C TYR A 162 -0.49 2.66 -16.48
N TRP A 163 0.77 2.43 -16.15
CA TRP A 163 1.69 1.61 -16.95
C TRP A 163 1.28 0.13 -17.04
N SER A 164 0.41 -0.33 -16.16
CA SER A 164 -0.23 -1.65 -16.23
C SER A 164 -1.42 -1.68 -17.21
N LYS A 165 -1.63 -0.60 -17.99
CA LYS A 165 -2.77 -0.41 -18.91
C LYS A 165 -4.13 -0.26 -18.20
N LEU A 166 -4.11 0.23 -16.97
CA LEU A 166 -5.31 0.52 -16.17
C LEU A 166 -5.62 2.03 -16.25
N ASP A 167 -6.05 2.50 -17.42
CA ASP A 167 -6.29 3.93 -17.69
C ASP A 167 -7.35 4.55 -16.75
N GLU A 168 -8.24 3.74 -16.18
CA GLU A 168 -9.27 4.20 -15.24
C GLU A 168 -8.68 4.79 -13.94
N VAL A 169 -7.40 4.57 -13.65
CA VAL A 169 -6.71 5.21 -12.52
C VAL A 169 -6.80 6.74 -12.58
N ARG A 170 -6.99 7.31 -13.78
CA ARG A 170 -7.21 8.74 -14.00
C ARG A 170 -8.54 9.24 -13.44
N ALA A 171 -9.49 8.34 -13.15
CA ALA A 171 -10.75 8.69 -12.50
C ALA A 171 -10.63 8.77 -10.97
N LEU A 172 -9.54 8.26 -10.37
CA LEU A 172 -9.39 8.20 -8.91
C LEU A 172 -9.31 9.57 -8.20
N PRO A 173 -8.62 10.61 -8.72
CA PRO A 173 -8.48 11.85 -7.96
C PRO A 173 -9.81 12.42 -7.43
N PRO A 174 -10.83 12.68 -8.27
CA PRO A 174 -12.11 13.20 -7.77
C PRO A 174 -12.86 12.19 -6.87
N LEU A 175 -12.72 10.89 -7.09
CA LEU A 175 -13.36 9.85 -6.27
C LEU A 175 -12.74 9.80 -4.86
N ILE A 176 -11.43 9.95 -4.76
CA ILE A 176 -10.73 10.03 -3.47
C ILE A 176 -11.09 11.33 -2.74
N GLU A 177 -11.17 12.46 -3.45
CA GLU A 177 -11.55 13.76 -2.86
C GLU A 177 -12.97 13.72 -2.28
N GLU A 178 -13.92 13.14 -3.03
CA GLU A 178 -15.28 12.91 -2.54
C GLU A 178 -15.28 12.00 -1.31
N SER A 179 -14.53 10.89 -1.36
CA SER A 179 -14.44 9.94 -0.26
C SER A 179 -13.83 10.56 1.00
N LEU A 180 -12.76 11.35 0.87
CA LEU A 180 -12.16 12.10 1.97
C LEU A 180 -13.20 13.00 2.64
N THR A 181 -13.94 13.76 1.85
CA THR A 181 -14.97 14.68 2.36
C THR A 181 -16.10 13.95 3.07
N LYS A 182 -16.56 12.83 2.50
CA LYS A 182 -17.72 12.07 2.98
C LYS A 182 -17.43 11.24 4.23
N ASN A 183 -16.24 10.64 4.30
CA ASN A 183 -15.95 9.60 5.30
C ASN A 183 -15.02 10.09 6.44
N GLU A 184 -14.46 11.31 6.37
CA GLU A 184 -13.51 11.81 7.36
C GLU A 184 -14.06 11.75 8.79
N GLU A 185 -15.30 12.25 8.99
CA GLU A 185 -15.93 12.30 10.31
C GLU A 185 -16.18 10.90 10.88
N GLU A 186 -16.68 9.98 10.06
CA GLU A 186 -16.95 8.60 10.46
C GLU A 186 -15.65 7.83 10.78
N ILE A 187 -14.57 8.06 10.03
CA ILE A 187 -13.24 7.51 10.33
C ILE A 187 -12.67 8.12 11.61
N GLU A 188 -12.86 9.41 11.83
CA GLU A 188 -12.45 10.05 13.09
C GLU A 188 -13.22 9.44 14.27
N GLU A 189 -14.52 9.21 14.14
CA GLU A 189 -15.34 8.54 15.14
C GLU A 189 -14.86 7.09 15.38
N LEU A 190 -14.63 6.30 14.32
CA LEU A 190 -14.10 4.94 14.45
C LEU A 190 -12.77 4.92 15.22
N SER A 191 -11.93 5.95 15.05
CA SER A 191 -10.66 6.07 15.76
C SER A 191 -10.81 6.28 17.28
N THR A 192 -12.02 6.62 17.76
CA THR A 192 -12.30 6.77 19.20
C THR A 192 -12.44 5.45 19.91
N ILE A 193 -12.86 4.40 19.20
CA ILE A 193 -13.13 3.09 19.75
C ILE A 193 -11.82 2.41 20.10
N GLU A 194 -11.75 1.86 21.31
CA GLU A 194 -10.59 1.11 21.74
C GLU A 194 -10.74 -0.35 21.40
N PHE A 195 -9.86 -0.83 20.52
CA PHE A 195 -9.74 -2.25 20.22
C PHE A 195 -8.47 -2.81 20.86
N GLU A 196 -8.56 -4.03 21.36
CA GLU A 196 -7.40 -4.77 21.83
C GLU A 196 -6.55 -5.26 20.66
N GLN A 197 -7.21 -5.60 19.55
CA GLN A 197 -6.60 -6.09 18.32
C GLN A 197 -7.27 -5.43 17.12
N LEU A 198 -6.46 -5.08 16.14
CA LEU A 198 -6.93 -4.61 14.84
C LEU A 198 -6.29 -5.47 13.75
N ILE A 199 -7.12 -6.14 12.98
CA ILE A 199 -6.71 -7.04 11.91
C ILE A 199 -7.25 -6.51 10.58
N PHE A 200 -6.36 -6.27 9.63
CA PHE A 200 -6.72 -5.90 8.27
C PHE A 200 -6.71 -7.13 7.37
N LEU A 201 -7.79 -7.35 6.63
CA LEU A 201 -7.93 -8.48 5.73
C LEU A 201 -8.24 -8.02 4.32
N GLY A 202 -7.68 -8.71 3.33
CA GLY A 202 -7.95 -8.48 1.92
C GLY A 202 -7.52 -9.65 1.04
N SER A 203 -8.06 -9.74 -0.17
CA SER A 203 -7.67 -10.72 -1.17
C SER A 203 -7.17 -10.02 -2.44
N GLY A 204 -6.34 -10.69 -3.27
CA GLY A 204 -5.78 -10.07 -4.47
C GLY A 204 -5.05 -8.76 -4.19
N ALA A 205 -5.39 -7.68 -4.91
CA ALA A 205 -4.83 -6.35 -4.69
C ALA A 205 -5.09 -5.82 -3.27
N PHE A 206 -6.23 -6.17 -2.69
CA PHE A 206 -6.62 -5.75 -1.33
C PHE A 206 -5.77 -6.38 -0.23
N ALA A 207 -5.07 -7.50 -0.47
CA ALA A 207 -4.11 -8.05 0.50
C ALA A 207 -2.90 -7.12 0.67
N HIS A 208 -2.48 -6.45 -0.40
CA HIS A 208 -1.41 -5.44 -0.34
C HIS A 208 -1.90 -4.15 0.32
N LEU A 209 -3.15 -3.75 0.07
CA LEU A 209 -3.81 -2.66 0.80
C LEU A 209 -3.86 -2.94 2.31
N ALA A 210 -4.30 -4.14 2.71
CA ALA A 210 -4.35 -4.57 4.10
C ALA A 210 -2.96 -4.49 4.77
N SER A 211 -1.92 -4.91 4.05
CA SER A 211 -0.54 -4.85 4.55
C SER A 211 -0.05 -3.41 4.76
N GLU A 212 -0.35 -2.50 3.84
CA GLU A 212 0.00 -1.09 3.98
C GLU A 212 -0.83 -0.40 5.07
N ALA A 213 -2.13 -0.71 5.19
CA ALA A 213 -3.00 -0.23 6.25
C ALA A 213 -2.47 -0.63 7.64
N MET A 214 -2.13 -1.90 7.81
CA MET A 214 -1.51 -2.44 9.01
C MET A 214 -0.23 -1.69 9.37
N LEU A 215 0.64 -1.44 8.38
CA LEU A 215 1.90 -0.72 8.60
C LEU A 215 1.64 0.71 9.06
N LYS A 216 0.71 1.44 8.43
CA LYS A 216 0.36 2.83 8.81
C LYS A 216 -0.10 2.91 10.27
N VAL A 217 -0.97 1.99 10.70
CA VAL A 217 -1.41 1.96 12.10
C VAL A 217 -0.24 1.65 13.05
N LYS A 218 0.61 0.68 12.72
CA LYS A 218 1.82 0.38 13.54
C LYS A 218 2.76 1.56 13.63
N GLU A 219 3.05 2.20 12.50
CA GLU A 219 3.99 3.32 12.45
C GLU A 219 3.52 4.51 13.26
N MET A 220 2.27 4.93 13.07
CA MET A 220 1.76 6.15 13.70
C MET A 220 1.38 5.93 15.16
N THR A 221 0.86 4.75 15.51
CA THR A 221 0.28 4.52 16.85
C THR A 221 1.18 3.69 17.77
N GLY A 222 2.10 2.90 17.23
CA GLY A 222 2.87 1.91 17.99
C GLY A 222 2.04 0.74 18.51
N LYS A 223 0.77 0.58 18.07
CA LYS A 223 -0.12 -0.50 18.49
C LYS A 223 0.09 -1.77 17.67
N PRO A 224 0.01 -2.96 18.28
CA PRO A 224 0.00 -4.22 17.53
C PRO A 224 -1.20 -4.26 16.59
N THR A 225 -0.93 -4.58 15.33
CA THR A 225 -1.93 -4.80 14.28
C THR A 225 -1.43 -5.89 13.36
N GLU A 226 -2.34 -6.57 12.68
CA GLU A 226 -1.99 -7.63 11.73
C GLU A 226 -2.62 -7.38 10.37
N ALA A 227 -2.06 -7.99 9.33
CA ALA A 227 -2.66 -8.06 8.01
C ALA A 227 -2.52 -9.47 7.46
N TRP A 228 -3.60 -9.97 6.85
CA TRP A 228 -3.63 -11.31 6.29
C TRP A 228 -4.44 -11.32 4.98
N GLN A 229 -4.20 -12.32 4.17
CA GLN A 229 -5.11 -12.67 3.10
C GLN A 229 -6.41 -13.22 3.73
N SER A 230 -7.58 -12.75 3.25
CA SER A 230 -8.87 -12.94 3.91
C SER A 230 -9.20 -14.39 4.22
N PHE A 231 -8.95 -15.29 3.26
CA PHE A 231 -9.27 -16.71 3.43
C PHE A 231 -8.18 -17.45 4.22
N GLU A 232 -6.92 -17.06 4.05
CA GLU A 232 -5.80 -17.67 4.77
C GLU A 232 -5.85 -17.39 6.28
N PHE A 233 -6.42 -16.24 6.66
CA PHE A 233 -6.65 -15.91 8.07
C PHE A 233 -7.48 -16.96 8.81
N ARG A 234 -8.39 -17.65 8.12
CA ARG A 234 -9.22 -18.73 8.66
C ARG A 234 -8.43 -19.97 9.09
N HIS A 235 -7.24 -20.17 8.53
CA HIS A 235 -6.43 -21.39 8.69
C HIS A 235 -5.41 -21.27 9.83
N GLY A 236 -5.87 -20.86 11.02
CA GLY A 236 -5.06 -20.75 12.24
C GLY A 236 -5.05 -19.33 12.83
N PRO A 237 -4.67 -18.27 12.09
CA PRO A 237 -4.58 -16.92 12.63
C PRO A 237 -5.85 -16.43 13.34
N ARG A 238 -7.05 -16.81 12.87
CA ARG A 238 -8.35 -16.44 13.49
C ARG A 238 -8.49 -16.84 14.97
N ALA A 239 -7.64 -17.75 15.45
CA ALA A 239 -7.66 -18.18 16.86
C ALA A 239 -7.39 -17.04 17.86
N ILE A 240 -6.88 -15.89 17.38
CA ILE A 240 -6.67 -14.69 18.21
C ILE A 240 -7.96 -13.87 18.41
N LEU A 241 -9.00 -14.09 17.60
CA LEU A 241 -10.25 -13.33 17.69
C LEU A 241 -10.96 -13.55 19.02
N ARG A 242 -11.46 -12.46 19.57
CA ARG A 242 -12.21 -12.40 20.83
C ARG A 242 -12.98 -11.09 20.92
N PRO A 243 -13.90 -10.91 21.86
CA PRO A 243 -14.50 -9.61 22.16
C PRO A 243 -13.42 -8.53 22.35
N GLY A 244 -13.58 -7.39 21.70
CA GLY A 244 -12.57 -6.33 21.62
C GLY A 244 -11.60 -6.45 20.42
N SER A 245 -11.78 -7.43 19.54
CA SER A 245 -11.09 -7.46 18.24
C SER A 245 -11.89 -6.67 17.21
N LEU A 246 -11.21 -5.87 16.38
CA LEU A 246 -11.75 -5.30 15.14
C LEU A 246 -11.11 -5.98 13.95
N VAL A 247 -11.92 -6.56 13.08
CA VAL A 247 -11.51 -7.02 11.77
C VAL A 247 -11.95 -5.97 10.75
N TRP A 248 -10.98 -5.36 10.06
CA TRP A 248 -11.25 -4.48 8.93
C TRP A 248 -11.06 -5.25 7.64
N LEU A 249 -12.18 -5.68 7.05
CA LEU A 249 -12.23 -6.47 5.83
C LEU A 249 -12.33 -5.54 4.61
N PHE A 250 -11.30 -5.55 3.77
CA PHE A 250 -11.39 -4.95 2.44
C PHE A 250 -12.07 -5.94 1.50
N GLY A 251 -13.36 -5.71 1.24
CA GLY A 251 -14.20 -6.56 0.42
C GLY A 251 -13.84 -6.44 -1.06
N ASN A 252 -13.51 -7.58 -1.66
CA ASN A 252 -13.20 -7.68 -3.06
C ASN A 252 -14.41 -8.22 -3.81
N ARG A 253 -14.84 -7.55 -4.87
CA ARG A 253 -15.96 -8.00 -5.70
C ARG A 253 -15.69 -9.32 -6.44
N GLU A 254 -14.41 -9.70 -6.60
CA GLU A 254 -14.04 -10.99 -7.22
C GLU A 254 -14.36 -12.18 -6.30
N ASP A 255 -14.44 -11.97 -4.97
CA ASP A 255 -14.80 -12.99 -3.98
C ASP A 255 -16.06 -12.63 -3.15
N LYS A 256 -16.89 -11.71 -3.69
CA LYS A 256 -18.07 -11.16 -3.00
C LYS A 256 -19.06 -12.19 -2.48
N ASP A 257 -19.18 -13.34 -3.14
CA ASP A 257 -20.11 -14.42 -2.76
C ASP A 257 -19.76 -15.09 -1.43
N HIS A 258 -18.53 -14.82 -0.92
CA HIS A 258 -18.02 -15.37 0.35
C HIS A 258 -17.96 -14.33 1.47
N LEU A 259 -18.27 -13.06 1.21
CA LEU A 259 -18.11 -11.99 2.20
C LEU A 259 -19.04 -12.18 3.40
N LEU A 260 -20.28 -12.59 3.17
CA LEU A 260 -21.26 -12.89 4.24
C LEU A 260 -20.74 -13.95 5.19
N ASP A 261 -20.22 -15.05 4.65
CA ASP A 261 -19.70 -16.15 5.44
C ASP A 261 -18.51 -15.70 6.28
N LEU A 262 -17.60 -14.90 5.71
CA LEU A 262 -16.46 -14.35 6.43
C LEU A 262 -16.88 -13.42 7.56
N ILE A 263 -17.82 -12.51 7.31
CA ILE A 263 -18.32 -11.57 8.32
C ILE A 263 -18.95 -12.34 9.47
N SER A 264 -19.87 -13.26 9.17
CA SER A 264 -20.56 -14.07 10.18
C SER A 264 -19.57 -14.90 11.00
N GLU A 265 -18.60 -15.55 10.35
CA GLU A 265 -17.58 -16.35 11.02
C GLU A 265 -16.75 -15.52 12.02
N PHE A 266 -16.37 -14.31 11.67
CA PHE A 266 -15.58 -13.46 12.56
C PHE A 266 -16.41 -12.87 13.72
N GLN A 267 -17.67 -12.51 13.43
CA GLN A 267 -18.62 -12.08 14.47
C GLN A 267 -18.94 -13.19 15.46
N ASP A 268 -19.09 -14.45 15.01
CA ASP A 268 -19.29 -15.62 15.88
C ASP A 268 -18.10 -15.86 16.81
N LEU A 269 -16.89 -15.41 16.43
CA LEU A 269 -15.69 -15.43 17.28
C LEU A 269 -15.57 -14.19 18.19
N GLY A 270 -16.56 -13.29 18.16
CA GLY A 270 -16.65 -12.11 19.03
C GLY A 270 -15.96 -10.86 18.49
N ALA A 271 -15.52 -10.85 17.24
CA ALA A 271 -14.94 -9.65 16.63
C ALA A 271 -16.02 -8.68 16.13
N GLU A 272 -15.76 -7.36 16.22
CA GLU A 272 -16.45 -6.40 15.38
C GLU A 272 -15.88 -6.45 13.98
N VAL A 273 -16.74 -6.35 12.95
CA VAL A 273 -16.32 -6.36 11.55
C VAL A 273 -16.66 -5.02 10.89
N CYS A 274 -15.63 -4.33 10.40
CA CYS A 274 -15.75 -3.19 9.51
C CYS A 274 -15.47 -3.66 8.08
N ILE A 275 -16.39 -3.45 7.15
CA ILE A 275 -16.17 -3.76 5.74
C ILE A 275 -15.99 -2.49 4.91
N THR A 276 -15.02 -2.52 3.99
CA THR A 276 -14.81 -1.44 3.01
C THR A 276 -14.74 -2.04 1.62
N GLY A 277 -15.47 -1.47 0.65
CA GLY A 277 -15.35 -1.95 -0.73
C GLY A 277 -16.24 -1.22 -1.71
N ASN A 278 -16.05 -1.53 -2.99
CA ASN A 278 -16.78 -0.96 -4.11
C ASN A 278 -17.80 -1.97 -4.64
N GLN A 279 -19.06 -1.52 -4.83
CA GLN A 279 -20.14 -2.33 -5.40
C GLN A 279 -20.34 -3.69 -4.68
N LEU A 280 -20.24 -3.68 -3.36
CA LEU A 280 -20.44 -4.87 -2.54
C LEU A 280 -21.92 -5.23 -2.39
N PRO A 281 -22.23 -6.51 -2.14
CA PRO A 281 -23.60 -6.95 -1.83
C PRO A 281 -24.17 -6.19 -0.62
N LYS A 282 -25.42 -5.73 -0.74
CA LYS A 282 -26.11 -5.03 0.35
C LYS A 282 -26.22 -5.88 1.61
N GLU A 283 -26.39 -7.17 1.44
CA GLU A 283 -26.45 -8.14 2.52
C GLU A 283 -25.17 -8.14 3.34
N ALA A 284 -23.99 -8.11 2.69
CA ALA A 284 -22.70 -8.04 3.36
C ALA A 284 -22.50 -6.69 4.11
N LEU A 285 -22.94 -5.58 3.48
CA LEU A 285 -22.87 -4.26 4.09
C LEU A 285 -23.79 -4.16 5.33
N ASN A 286 -24.97 -4.78 5.30
CA ASN A 286 -25.91 -4.78 6.41
C ASN A 286 -25.51 -5.74 7.55
N GLN A 287 -24.78 -6.81 7.24
CA GLN A 287 -24.30 -7.80 8.20
C GLN A 287 -23.13 -7.25 9.02
N ALA A 288 -22.25 -6.48 8.39
CA ALA A 288 -21.09 -5.90 9.05
C ALA A 288 -21.51 -4.86 10.11
N ASP A 289 -20.76 -4.75 11.20
CA ASP A 289 -21.01 -3.79 12.28
C ASP A 289 -20.79 -2.35 11.79
N ARG A 290 -19.90 -2.17 10.80
CA ARG A 290 -19.61 -0.90 10.13
C ARG A 290 -19.29 -1.13 8.67
N SER A 291 -19.56 -0.13 7.81
CA SER A 291 -19.26 -0.25 6.39
C SER A 291 -18.90 1.09 5.75
N PHE A 292 -17.83 1.10 4.94
CA PHE A 292 -17.50 2.18 4.00
C PHE A 292 -17.72 1.65 2.59
N SER A 293 -18.80 2.04 1.96
CA SER A 293 -19.20 1.52 0.66
C SER A 293 -19.17 2.57 -0.42
N PHE A 294 -18.73 2.15 -1.61
CA PHE A 294 -18.61 2.98 -2.79
C PHE A 294 -19.41 2.40 -3.96
N ASP A 295 -19.78 3.26 -4.87
CA ASP A 295 -20.39 2.90 -6.16
C ASP A 295 -19.58 3.57 -7.28
N TRP A 296 -18.27 3.34 -7.27
CA TRP A 296 -17.36 3.89 -8.24
C TRP A 296 -17.47 3.14 -9.57
N PRO A 297 -17.43 3.84 -10.72
CA PRO A 297 -17.50 3.22 -12.03
C PRO A 297 -16.13 2.64 -12.45
N LEU A 298 -15.51 1.85 -11.56
CA LEU A 298 -14.21 1.22 -11.78
C LEU A 298 -14.40 -0.25 -12.17
N GLN A 299 -13.49 -0.76 -12.99
CA GLN A 299 -13.54 -2.13 -13.51
C GLN A 299 -12.48 -3.04 -12.86
N TYR A 300 -11.40 -2.46 -12.34
CA TYR A 300 -10.25 -3.21 -11.85
C TYR A 300 -10.08 -3.06 -10.34
N THR A 301 -9.96 -4.18 -9.67
CA THR A 301 -9.82 -4.26 -8.21
C THR A 301 -8.53 -3.60 -7.72
N GLU A 302 -7.49 -3.55 -8.54
CA GLU A 302 -6.24 -2.85 -8.25
C GLU A 302 -6.46 -1.33 -8.13
N THR A 303 -7.28 -0.77 -9.01
CA THR A 303 -7.64 0.66 -8.97
C THR A 303 -8.56 0.96 -7.79
N GLU A 304 -9.54 0.11 -7.54
CA GLU A 304 -10.43 0.23 -6.37
C GLU A 304 -9.65 0.24 -5.06
N ALA A 305 -8.74 -0.72 -4.90
CA ALA A 305 -7.93 -0.84 -3.69
C ALA A 305 -7.07 0.42 -3.46
N LEU A 306 -6.47 0.99 -4.52
CA LEU A 306 -5.73 2.25 -4.42
C LEU A 306 -6.63 3.40 -3.96
N GLY A 307 -7.84 3.47 -4.51
CA GLY A 307 -8.82 4.49 -4.15
C GLY A 307 -9.26 4.48 -2.69
N MET A 308 -9.09 3.35 -1.98
CA MET A 308 -9.52 3.19 -0.57
C MET A 308 -8.40 3.36 0.46
N LEU A 309 -7.14 3.45 0.04
CA LEU A 309 -5.99 3.47 0.95
C LEU A 309 -6.05 4.62 1.96
N HIS A 310 -6.55 5.78 1.55
CA HIS A 310 -6.63 6.98 2.40
C HIS A 310 -7.48 6.78 3.66
N LEU A 311 -8.48 5.88 3.64
CA LEU A 311 -9.33 5.61 4.81
C LEU A 311 -8.51 5.02 5.96
N ALA A 312 -7.67 4.02 5.67
CA ALA A 312 -6.80 3.41 6.67
C ALA A 312 -5.71 4.38 7.15
N GLN A 313 -5.22 5.25 6.27
CA GLN A 313 -4.24 6.30 6.63
C GLN A 313 -4.86 7.35 7.54
N LEU A 314 -6.09 7.82 7.26
CA LEU A 314 -6.84 8.72 8.13
C LEU A 314 -7.11 8.09 9.49
N TYR A 315 -7.58 6.84 9.52
CA TYR A 315 -7.78 6.11 10.77
C TYR A 315 -6.50 6.07 11.61
N ALA A 316 -5.37 5.70 11.00
CA ALA A 316 -4.09 5.64 11.68
C ALA A 316 -3.67 7.00 12.23
N PHE A 317 -3.88 8.07 11.44
CA PHE A 317 -3.62 9.45 11.83
C PHE A 317 -4.48 9.87 13.04
N PHE A 318 -5.80 9.76 12.95
CA PHE A 318 -6.69 10.15 14.04
C PHE A 318 -6.44 9.34 15.30
N ARG A 319 -6.22 8.04 15.16
CA ARG A 319 -5.88 7.17 16.29
C ARG A 319 -4.58 7.59 16.96
N ALA A 320 -3.54 7.95 16.20
CA ALA A 320 -2.28 8.44 16.74
C ALA A 320 -2.47 9.73 17.55
N VAL A 321 -3.20 10.70 17.00
CA VAL A 321 -3.49 11.98 17.68
C VAL A 321 -4.25 11.74 19.00
N ARG A 322 -5.25 10.85 19.01
CA ARG A 322 -5.99 10.49 20.23
C ARG A 322 -5.13 9.82 21.29
N LEU A 323 -4.13 9.05 20.87
CA LEU A 323 -3.16 8.43 21.79
C LEU A 323 -2.07 9.41 22.26
N GLY A 324 -2.16 10.70 21.90
CA GLY A 324 -1.17 11.71 22.22
C GLY A 324 0.16 11.50 21.50
N LYS A 325 0.16 10.77 20.37
CA LYS A 325 1.32 10.53 19.52
C LYS A 325 1.47 11.63 18.47
N ASN A 326 2.69 11.80 17.98
CA ASN A 326 2.97 12.71 16.87
C ASN A 326 3.07 11.91 15.56
N PRO A 327 2.05 11.96 14.66
CA PRO A 327 2.08 11.21 13.40
C PRO A 327 3.16 11.70 12.42
N ASP A 328 3.62 12.95 12.52
CA ASP A 328 4.68 13.48 11.66
C ASP A 328 6.04 12.88 12.00
N LYS A 329 6.22 12.55 13.29
CA LYS A 329 7.46 12.01 13.83
C LYS A 329 7.15 10.90 14.85
N PRO A 330 6.72 9.72 14.38
CA PRO A 330 6.42 8.61 15.28
C PRO A 330 7.62 8.18 16.11
N ASP A 331 7.36 7.76 17.35
CA ASP A 331 8.40 7.25 18.24
C ASP A 331 9.13 6.06 17.60
N LYS A 332 10.44 5.99 17.81
CA LYS A 332 11.31 4.87 17.34
C LYS A 332 11.42 4.71 15.81
N LEU A 333 10.91 5.64 15.03
CA LEU A 333 11.05 5.62 13.57
C LEU A 333 11.95 6.74 13.09
N THR A 334 12.65 6.49 12.01
CA THR A 334 13.44 7.45 11.27
C THR A 334 13.04 7.43 9.81
N LYS A 335 13.14 8.59 9.14
CA LYS A 335 12.78 8.70 7.73
C LYS A 335 13.65 7.81 6.83
N VAL A 336 14.84 7.51 7.26
CA VAL A 336 15.82 6.66 6.56
C VAL A 336 16.40 5.67 7.55
N VAL A 337 16.32 4.39 7.22
CA VAL A 337 17.01 3.32 7.96
C VAL A 337 18.36 3.09 7.31
N LYS A 338 19.39 2.99 8.12
CA LYS A 338 20.77 2.68 7.70
C LYS A 338 21.22 1.38 8.36
N LEU A 339 21.82 0.49 7.56
CA LEU A 339 22.52 -0.70 8.02
C LEU A 339 23.92 -0.31 8.51
#